data_1ac0bfe8431ae82295829fd2274364dc
#
_entry.id   1ac0bfe8431ae82295829fd2274364dc
#
_cell.length_a   1.000
_cell.length_b   1.000
_cell.length_c   1.000
_cell.angle_alpha   90.00
_cell.angle_beta   90.00
_cell.angle_gamma   90.00
#
_symmetry.space_group_name_H-M   'P 1'
#
loop_
_entity.id
_entity.type
_entity.pdbx_description
1 polymer ?
#
loop_
_entity_poly.entity_id
_entity_poly.type
_entity_poly.pdbx_seq_one_letter_code
_entity_poly.pdbx_strand_id
1 'polypeptide(L)'
;MAITASMVKELREMTGAGMMDCKKALTATEGDMDKAVDFLREKGLAGAQKKAGRIAAEGIVATCISEDEKHAVVVEVNVETDFVAKNEKFQTYVAEVAAQAVNTQAEDIEGFMAEKWALDPSMTVKEKLSSMISIIGENMNIRRFAKVSEENGIVVSYIHAGGKIGVLVDVETDVVNDAIKEMAKNVAMQAAALKPQYTTRAEVDADYISREKEILLAQIMNDPKESQKPQKVIDGMINGRINKELKEICLMDQTYVKAEDGKQSVSAYVAQVAKENNAKVAVKKFVRFETGEGMEKKEEDFAAEVAKQMNA
;
A
#
# COMPACT_ATOMS: atom_id res chain seq x y z
N MET A 1 29.09 6.27 38.07
CA MET A 1 29.40 4.82 37.94
C MET A 1 30.17 4.60 36.64
N ALA A 2 31.13 3.68 36.58
CA ALA A 2 31.83 3.43 35.31
C ALA A 2 30.93 2.65 34.36
N ILE A 3 30.72 3.15 33.15
CA ILE A 3 29.91 2.49 32.12
C ILE A 3 30.66 1.30 31.57
N THR A 4 30.14 0.09 31.76
CA THR A 4 30.77 -1.16 31.32
C THR A 4 30.30 -1.55 29.93
N ALA A 5 31.10 -2.35 29.22
CA ALA A 5 30.71 -2.91 27.91
C ALA A 5 29.44 -3.80 28.00
N SER A 6 29.23 -4.46 29.16
CA SER A 6 28.04 -5.27 29.43
C SER A 6 26.78 -4.41 29.45
N MET A 7 26.79 -3.29 30.17
CA MET A 7 25.65 -2.36 30.23
C MET A 7 25.30 -1.80 28.83
N VAL A 8 26.31 -1.49 28.03
CA VAL A 8 26.10 -1.01 26.65
C VAL A 8 25.48 -2.09 25.78
N LYS A 9 25.92 -3.34 25.93
CA LYS A 9 25.38 -4.48 25.22
C LYS A 9 23.93 -4.73 25.61
N GLU A 10 23.63 -4.74 26.91
CA GLU A 10 22.28 -4.93 27.46
C GLU A 10 21.30 -3.84 26.95
N LEU A 11 21.68 -2.56 27.06
CA LEU A 11 20.85 -1.46 26.54
C LEU A 11 20.63 -1.57 25.03
N ARG A 12 21.63 -2.05 24.28
CA ARG A 12 21.51 -2.28 22.84
C ARG A 12 20.56 -3.44 22.52
N GLU A 13 20.59 -4.52 23.29
CA GLU A 13 19.68 -5.66 23.13
C GLU A 13 18.23 -5.26 23.45
N MET A 14 18.02 -4.41 24.45
CA MET A 14 16.71 -3.88 24.83
C MET A 14 16.12 -2.91 23.79
N THR A 15 16.95 -2.03 23.24
CA THR A 15 16.47 -0.88 22.42
C THR A 15 16.72 -1.00 20.93
N GLY A 16 17.62 -1.90 20.51
CA GLY A 16 18.09 -2.01 19.14
C GLY A 16 18.94 -0.83 18.65
N ALA A 17 19.21 0.16 19.52
CA ALA A 17 19.97 1.36 19.18
C ALA A 17 21.46 1.06 18.89
N GLY A 18 22.14 1.99 18.22
CA GLY A 18 23.56 1.86 17.92
C GLY A 18 24.43 1.81 19.18
N MET A 19 25.52 1.02 19.19
CA MET A 19 26.42 0.85 20.34
C MET A 19 26.93 2.18 20.91
N MET A 20 27.28 3.14 20.05
CA MET A 20 27.78 4.45 20.46
C MET A 20 26.67 5.33 21.06
N ASP A 21 25.43 5.17 20.61
CA ASP A 21 24.29 5.88 21.14
C ASP A 21 23.89 5.32 22.52
N CYS A 22 23.91 4.00 22.69
CA CYS A 22 23.73 3.35 23.99
C CYS A 22 24.82 3.81 25.00
N LYS A 23 26.09 3.86 24.57
CA LYS A 23 27.17 4.35 25.44
C LYS A 23 26.95 5.81 25.85
N LYS A 24 26.56 6.69 24.91
CA LYS A 24 26.26 8.10 25.19
C LYS A 24 25.06 8.24 26.13
N ALA A 25 24.00 7.46 25.92
CA ALA A 25 22.82 7.46 26.78
C ALA A 25 23.19 7.07 28.24
N LEU A 26 23.87 5.95 28.41
CA LEU A 26 24.33 5.50 29.74
C LEU A 26 25.26 6.51 30.39
N THR A 27 26.13 7.16 29.63
CA THR A 27 27.01 8.20 30.17
C THR A 27 26.21 9.41 30.64
N ALA A 28 25.22 9.86 29.86
CA ALA A 28 24.37 11.00 30.20
C ALA A 28 23.44 10.72 31.42
N THR A 29 23.12 9.45 31.66
CA THR A 29 22.22 9.02 32.75
C THR A 29 22.96 8.34 33.92
N GLU A 30 24.30 8.50 33.98
CA GLU A 30 25.17 7.97 35.03
C GLU A 30 25.02 6.45 35.26
N GLY A 31 24.66 5.72 34.18
CA GLY A 31 24.48 4.26 34.20
C GLY A 31 23.07 3.78 34.60
N ASP A 32 22.11 4.68 34.74
CA ASP A 32 20.71 4.36 34.97
C ASP A 32 20.08 3.84 33.65
N MET A 33 19.68 2.56 33.61
CA MET A 33 19.19 1.89 32.42
C MET A 33 17.85 2.46 31.93
N ASP A 34 16.91 2.70 32.86
CA ASP A 34 15.57 3.19 32.52
C ASP A 34 15.64 4.61 31.94
N LYS A 35 16.41 5.48 32.59
CA LYS A 35 16.66 6.82 32.05
C LYS A 35 17.44 6.81 30.74
N ALA A 36 18.30 5.83 30.50
CA ALA A 36 19.02 5.68 29.25
C ALA A 36 18.08 5.26 28.11
N VAL A 37 17.07 4.43 28.39
CA VAL A 37 15.99 4.13 27.43
C VAL A 37 15.21 5.39 27.08
N ASP A 38 14.78 6.18 28.06
CA ASP A 38 14.06 7.44 27.84
C ASP A 38 14.90 8.45 27.05
N PHE A 39 16.18 8.60 27.40
CA PHE A 39 17.12 9.44 26.66
C PHE A 39 17.24 9.01 25.17
N LEU A 40 17.28 7.71 24.89
CA LEU A 40 17.30 7.20 23.52
C LEU A 40 16.01 7.46 22.78
N ARG A 41 14.85 7.39 23.46
CA ARG A 41 13.54 7.73 22.88
C ARG A 41 13.48 9.21 22.50
N GLU A 42 13.82 10.12 23.39
CA GLU A 42 13.86 11.57 23.13
C GLU A 42 14.80 11.91 21.97
N LYS A 43 15.97 11.30 21.96
CA LYS A 43 16.95 11.48 20.87
C LYS A 43 16.45 10.91 19.54
N GLY A 44 15.72 9.79 19.57
CA GLY A 44 15.08 9.18 18.42
C GLY A 44 14.05 10.10 17.78
N LEU A 45 13.18 10.71 18.60
CA LEU A 45 12.20 11.70 18.16
C LEU A 45 12.87 12.91 17.49
N ALA A 46 13.89 13.48 18.11
CA ALA A 46 14.65 14.60 17.55
C ALA A 46 15.39 14.22 16.24
N GLY A 47 15.89 12.98 16.16
CA GLY A 47 16.53 12.43 14.97
C GLY A 47 15.56 12.21 13.82
N ALA A 48 14.34 11.74 14.12
CA ALA A 48 13.27 11.57 13.15
C ALA A 48 12.81 12.92 12.58
N GLN A 49 12.62 13.93 13.43
CA GLN A 49 12.27 15.29 12.98
C GLN A 49 13.28 15.88 12.00
N LYS A 50 14.58 15.68 12.23
CA LYS A 50 15.64 16.16 11.32
C LYS A 50 15.61 15.50 9.95
N LYS A 51 15.05 14.30 9.84
CA LYS A 51 14.95 13.53 8.59
C LYS A 51 13.60 13.69 7.89
N ALA A 52 12.57 14.19 8.56
CA ALA A 52 11.19 14.24 8.07
C ALA A 52 11.01 14.95 6.73
N GLY A 53 11.91 15.90 6.39
CA GLY A 53 11.88 16.59 5.10
C GLY A 53 12.56 15.85 3.95
N ARG A 54 13.13 14.65 4.16
CA ARG A 54 13.77 13.88 3.10
C ARG A 54 12.73 13.07 2.33
N ILE A 55 12.87 13.00 1.00
CA ILE A 55 11.98 12.22 0.14
C ILE A 55 12.14 10.73 0.49
N ALA A 56 11.03 10.09 0.83
CA ALA A 56 10.94 8.67 1.15
C ALA A 56 9.84 8.05 0.27
N ALA A 57 10.14 7.83 -1.02
CA ALA A 57 9.19 7.33 -2.01
C ALA A 57 9.34 5.83 -2.29
N GLU A 58 10.41 5.20 -1.77
CA GLU A 58 10.58 3.75 -1.75
C GLU A 58 9.83 3.14 -0.54
N GLY A 59 9.83 1.83 -0.40
CA GLY A 59 9.20 1.15 0.74
C GLY A 59 8.46 -0.12 0.36
N ILE A 60 7.50 -0.50 1.21
CA ILE A 60 6.71 -1.73 1.07
C ILE A 60 5.24 -1.46 1.35
N VAL A 61 4.39 -2.06 0.53
CA VAL A 61 2.98 -2.30 0.83
C VAL A 61 2.86 -3.70 1.43
N ALA A 62 2.24 -3.80 2.59
CA ALA A 62 1.95 -5.07 3.26
C ALA A 62 0.45 -5.22 3.54
N THR A 63 0.02 -6.46 3.70
CA THR A 63 -1.37 -6.79 4.06
C THR A 63 -1.38 -7.71 5.28
N CYS A 64 -2.42 -7.58 6.09
CA CYS A 64 -2.73 -8.54 7.15
C CYS A 64 -4.21 -8.90 7.05
N ILE A 65 -4.54 -10.17 7.23
CA ILE A 65 -5.90 -10.70 7.22
C ILE A 65 -6.15 -11.33 8.58
N SER A 66 -7.34 -11.12 9.16
CA SER A 66 -7.79 -11.78 10.38
C SER A 66 -7.92 -13.29 10.21
N GLU A 67 -7.90 -14.04 11.31
CA GLU A 67 -8.00 -15.52 11.29
C GLU A 67 -9.32 -16.01 10.67
N ASP A 68 -10.40 -15.25 10.79
CA ASP A 68 -11.71 -15.55 10.22
C ASP A 68 -11.85 -15.17 8.74
N GLU A 69 -10.81 -14.57 8.15
CA GLU A 69 -10.74 -14.08 6.77
C GLU A 69 -11.80 -13.01 6.43
N LYS A 70 -12.40 -12.37 7.45
CA LYS A 70 -13.44 -11.34 7.26
C LYS A 70 -12.92 -9.93 7.32
N HIS A 71 -11.79 -9.71 7.99
CA HIS A 71 -11.18 -8.40 8.15
C HIS A 71 -9.78 -8.41 7.56
N ALA A 72 -9.45 -7.39 6.82
CA ALA A 72 -8.11 -7.22 6.27
C ALA A 72 -7.69 -5.76 6.25
N VAL A 73 -6.38 -5.55 6.27
CA VAL A 73 -5.76 -4.24 6.11
C VAL A 73 -4.69 -4.31 5.03
N VAL A 74 -4.55 -3.24 4.29
CA VAL A 74 -3.37 -2.94 3.47
C VAL A 74 -2.72 -1.67 4.02
N VAL A 75 -1.40 -1.71 4.22
CA VAL A 75 -0.62 -0.58 4.73
C VAL A 75 0.51 -0.25 3.75
N GLU A 76 0.86 1.03 3.63
CA GLU A 76 2.04 1.48 2.91
C GLU A 76 3.01 2.14 3.89
N VAL A 77 4.23 1.59 3.98
CA VAL A 77 5.31 2.15 4.78
C VAL A 77 6.46 2.52 3.85
N ASN A 78 6.77 3.82 3.82
CA ASN A 78 7.79 4.38 2.95
C ASN A 78 9.13 4.55 3.65
N VAL A 79 10.19 4.57 2.86
CA VAL A 79 11.59 4.75 3.25
C VAL A 79 12.36 5.43 2.11
N GLU A 80 13.57 5.95 2.36
CA GLU A 80 14.33 6.71 1.36
C GLU A 80 14.85 5.83 0.21
N THR A 81 15.29 4.58 0.50
CA THR A 81 15.96 3.72 -0.48
C THR A 81 15.32 2.33 -0.62
N ASP A 82 15.47 1.73 -1.79
CA ASP A 82 15.06 0.35 -2.06
C ASP A 82 15.95 -0.68 -1.33
N PHE A 83 17.19 -0.32 -0.97
CA PHE A 83 18.06 -1.15 -0.15
C PHE A 83 17.46 -1.39 1.23
N VAL A 84 16.96 -0.31 1.87
CA VAL A 84 16.28 -0.43 3.17
C VAL A 84 14.95 -1.15 3.03
N ALA A 85 14.21 -0.93 1.95
CA ALA A 85 12.98 -1.69 1.68
C ALA A 85 13.20 -3.21 1.65
N LYS A 86 14.40 -3.68 1.25
CA LYS A 86 14.81 -5.09 1.25
C LYS A 86 15.43 -5.54 2.57
N ASN A 87 15.64 -4.65 3.54
CA ASN A 87 16.25 -4.98 4.82
C ASN A 87 15.27 -5.74 5.71
N GLU A 88 15.71 -6.85 6.31
CA GLU A 88 14.88 -7.73 7.15
C GLU A 88 14.24 -6.98 8.34
N LYS A 89 14.97 -6.08 9.01
CA LYS A 89 14.42 -5.29 10.14
C LYS A 89 13.30 -4.37 9.68
N PHE A 90 13.42 -3.77 8.49
CA PHE A 90 12.38 -2.94 7.92
C PHE A 90 11.15 -3.79 7.55
N GLN A 91 11.36 -4.93 6.90
CA GLN A 91 10.27 -5.85 6.52
C GLN A 91 9.52 -6.38 7.75
N THR A 92 10.25 -6.76 8.80
CA THR A 92 9.65 -7.19 10.09
C THR A 92 8.81 -6.07 10.68
N TYR A 93 9.34 -4.85 10.74
CA TYR A 93 8.59 -3.69 11.23
C TYR A 93 7.32 -3.43 10.42
N VAL A 94 7.39 -3.49 9.09
CA VAL A 94 6.20 -3.31 8.22
C VAL A 94 5.15 -4.39 8.48
N ALA A 95 5.56 -5.64 8.66
CA ALA A 95 4.65 -6.74 9.03
C ALA A 95 3.99 -6.51 10.40
N GLU A 96 4.75 -6.03 11.39
CA GLU A 96 4.24 -5.66 12.72
C GLU A 96 3.23 -4.51 12.64
N VAL A 97 3.49 -3.49 11.80
CA VAL A 97 2.54 -2.39 11.54
C VAL A 97 1.25 -2.92 10.93
N ALA A 98 1.32 -3.82 9.94
CA ALA A 98 0.14 -4.42 9.32
C ALA A 98 -0.65 -5.27 10.33
N ALA A 99 0.03 -6.06 11.17
CA ALA A 99 -0.58 -6.88 12.21
C ALA A 99 -1.31 -6.04 13.28
N GLN A 100 -0.79 -4.87 13.61
CA GLN A 100 -1.51 -3.93 14.50
C GLN A 100 -2.67 -3.26 13.77
N ALA A 101 -2.46 -2.83 12.52
CA ALA A 101 -3.45 -2.07 11.78
C ALA A 101 -4.71 -2.89 11.43
N VAL A 102 -4.65 -4.22 11.34
CA VAL A 102 -5.85 -5.05 11.12
C VAL A 102 -6.84 -4.96 12.29
N ASN A 103 -6.33 -4.72 13.50
CA ASN A 103 -7.13 -4.62 14.72
C ASN A 103 -7.43 -3.17 15.15
N THR A 104 -6.89 -2.17 14.45
CA THR A 104 -7.06 -0.76 14.83
C THR A 104 -8.51 -0.31 14.77
N GLN A 105 -8.90 0.54 15.72
CA GLN A 105 -10.17 1.26 15.69
C GLN A 105 -10.02 2.66 15.06
N ALA A 106 -8.79 3.08 14.75
CA ALA A 106 -8.55 4.36 14.10
C ALA A 106 -9.14 4.38 12.68
N GLU A 107 -9.69 5.53 12.33
CA GLU A 107 -10.24 5.78 10.97
C GLU A 107 -9.21 6.44 10.05
N ASP A 108 -8.21 7.11 10.66
CA ASP A 108 -7.16 7.82 9.95
C ASP A 108 -5.76 7.49 10.49
N ILE A 109 -4.75 8.00 9.78
CA ILE A 109 -3.36 7.76 10.13
C ILE A 109 -2.94 8.45 11.42
N GLU A 110 -3.53 9.59 11.77
CA GLU A 110 -3.20 10.34 12.98
C GLU A 110 -3.66 9.57 14.21
N GLY A 111 -4.88 9.05 14.18
CA GLY A 111 -5.43 8.18 15.22
C GLY A 111 -4.60 6.91 15.38
N PHE A 112 -4.25 6.24 14.28
CA PHE A 112 -3.40 5.06 14.31
C PHE A 112 -2.03 5.33 14.93
N MET A 113 -1.38 6.43 14.56
CA MET A 113 -0.09 6.84 15.09
C MET A 113 -0.11 7.15 16.60
N ALA A 114 -1.27 7.52 17.14
CA ALA A 114 -1.46 7.81 18.57
C ALA A 114 -1.73 6.55 19.40
N GLU A 115 -2.11 5.44 18.78
CA GLU A 115 -2.34 4.18 19.49
C GLU A 115 -1.07 3.66 20.19
N LYS A 116 -1.26 2.90 21.27
CA LYS A 116 -0.18 2.15 21.90
C LYS A 116 0.33 1.06 20.97
N TRP A 117 1.64 0.92 20.88
CA TRP A 117 2.27 -0.15 20.12
C TRP A 117 1.94 -1.51 20.72
N ALA A 118 1.35 -2.41 19.95
CA ALA A 118 0.81 -3.67 20.46
C ALA A 118 1.87 -4.57 21.10
N LEU A 119 3.10 -4.55 20.59
CA LEU A 119 4.21 -5.35 21.09
C LEU A 119 4.95 -4.70 22.29
N ASP A 120 4.77 -3.39 22.50
CA ASP A 120 5.31 -2.65 23.63
C ASP A 120 4.39 -1.46 23.98
N PRO A 121 3.40 -1.66 24.86
CA PRO A 121 2.45 -0.60 25.24
C PRO A 121 3.06 0.60 25.98
N SER A 122 4.36 0.57 26.30
CA SER A 122 5.07 1.71 26.90
C SER A 122 5.28 2.85 25.91
N MET A 123 5.14 2.58 24.60
CA MET A 123 5.28 3.56 23.53
C MET A 123 4.05 3.58 22.61
N THR A 124 3.95 4.63 21.80
CA THR A 124 2.96 4.75 20.73
C THR A 124 3.52 4.22 19.42
N VAL A 125 2.65 4.00 18.41
CA VAL A 125 3.06 3.69 17.03
C VAL A 125 4.03 4.75 16.48
N LYS A 126 3.77 6.03 16.76
CA LYS A 126 4.62 7.17 16.38
C LYS A 126 6.01 7.08 17.02
N GLU A 127 6.09 6.74 18.29
CA GLU A 127 7.37 6.58 19.01
C GLU A 127 8.14 5.37 18.50
N LYS A 128 7.45 4.26 18.19
CA LYS A 128 8.05 3.09 17.54
C LYS A 128 8.63 3.44 16.17
N LEU A 129 7.88 4.18 15.33
CA LEU A 129 8.36 4.66 14.04
C LEU A 129 9.64 5.52 14.21
N SER A 130 9.64 6.45 15.17
CA SER A 130 10.81 7.31 15.44
C SER A 130 12.02 6.51 15.89
N SER A 131 11.82 5.47 16.70
CA SER A 131 12.85 4.50 17.08
C SER A 131 13.42 3.79 15.85
N MET A 132 12.56 3.31 14.95
CA MET A 132 12.98 2.64 13.71
C MET A 132 13.76 3.57 12.79
N ILE A 133 13.36 4.83 12.64
CA ILE A 133 14.11 5.86 11.91
C ILE A 133 15.52 6.04 12.48
N SER A 134 15.65 5.98 13.82
CA SER A 134 16.96 6.09 14.48
C SER A 134 17.82 4.86 14.24
N ILE A 135 17.25 3.66 14.29
CA ILE A 135 17.94 2.38 14.11
C ILE A 135 18.41 2.20 12.65
N ILE A 136 17.52 2.48 11.71
CA ILE A 136 17.76 2.30 10.27
C ILE A 136 18.60 3.45 9.70
N GLY A 137 18.41 4.68 10.19
CA GLY A 137 19.16 5.84 9.76
C GLY A 137 18.54 6.61 8.59
N GLU A 138 17.43 6.15 8.02
CA GLU A 138 16.69 6.80 6.94
C GLU A 138 15.37 7.40 7.44
N ASN A 139 14.79 8.36 6.70
CA ASN A 139 13.43 8.82 6.89
C ASN A 139 12.47 7.67 6.57
N MET A 140 11.46 7.51 7.41
CA MET A 140 10.41 6.50 7.25
C MET A 140 9.04 7.11 7.56
N ASN A 141 8.02 6.61 6.91
CA ASN A 141 6.65 7.06 7.15
C ASN A 141 5.66 5.89 7.00
N ILE A 142 4.76 5.71 7.96
CA ILE A 142 3.54 4.94 7.76
C ILE A 142 2.57 5.87 7.04
N ARG A 143 2.52 5.77 5.72
CA ARG A 143 1.87 6.75 4.87
C ARG A 143 0.35 6.67 4.91
N ARG A 144 -0.16 5.47 4.76
CA ARG A 144 -1.59 5.21 4.66
C ARG A 144 -1.90 3.75 4.98
N PHE A 145 -3.12 3.50 5.39
CA PHE A 145 -3.70 2.18 5.46
C PHE A 145 -5.16 2.22 4.97
N ALA A 146 -5.69 1.07 4.61
CA ALA A 146 -7.11 0.91 4.33
C ALA A 146 -7.57 -0.44 4.86
N LYS A 147 -8.74 -0.43 5.50
CA LYS A 147 -9.39 -1.63 6.05
C LYS A 147 -10.51 -2.08 5.12
N VAL A 148 -10.67 -3.39 5.04
CA VAL A 148 -11.79 -4.04 4.35
C VAL A 148 -12.38 -5.06 5.29
N SER A 149 -13.71 -5.07 5.37
CA SER A 149 -14.47 -6.04 6.17
C SER A 149 -15.62 -6.61 5.36
N GLU A 150 -15.80 -7.93 5.43
CA GLU A 150 -16.88 -8.67 4.75
C GLU A 150 -17.51 -9.68 5.69
N GLU A 151 -18.73 -9.43 6.11
CA GLU A 151 -19.45 -10.29 7.07
C GLU A 151 -20.00 -11.56 6.43
N ASN A 152 -20.41 -11.49 5.16
CA ASN A 152 -21.09 -12.56 4.42
C ASN A 152 -20.18 -13.18 3.35
N GLY A 153 -18.88 -13.30 3.64
CA GLY A 153 -17.94 -13.80 2.66
C GLY A 153 -16.50 -13.81 3.19
N ILE A 154 -15.57 -13.37 2.36
CA ILE A 154 -14.13 -13.34 2.66
C ILE A 154 -13.46 -12.09 2.08
N VAL A 155 -12.35 -11.70 2.69
CA VAL A 155 -11.39 -10.76 2.10
C VAL A 155 -10.13 -11.53 1.73
N VAL A 156 -9.65 -11.33 0.51
CA VAL A 156 -8.43 -11.95 0.00
C VAL A 156 -7.39 -10.89 -0.31
N SER A 157 -6.13 -11.18 -0.04
CA SER A 157 -5.01 -10.30 -0.37
C SER A 157 -4.08 -10.87 -1.42
N TYR A 158 -3.41 -9.97 -2.13
CA TYR A 158 -2.32 -10.29 -3.03
C TYR A 158 -1.21 -9.25 -2.93
N ILE A 159 0.01 -9.72 -2.74
CA ILE A 159 1.22 -8.89 -2.76
C ILE A 159 2.02 -9.21 -4.03
N HIS A 160 2.37 -8.18 -4.77
CA HIS A 160 3.14 -8.28 -6.01
C HIS A 160 4.53 -7.64 -5.87
N ALA A 161 5.51 -8.22 -6.58
CA ALA A 161 6.88 -7.72 -6.68
C ALA A 161 7.52 -7.37 -5.31
N GLY A 162 7.37 -8.28 -4.32
CA GLY A 162 8.01 -8.12 -3.01
C GLY A 162 7.51 -6.92 -2.21
N GLY A 163 6.23 -6.57 -2.34
CA GLY A 163 5.62 -5.45 -1.62
C GLY A 163 5.56 -4.13 -2.40
N LYS A 164 5.86 -4.14 -3.70
CA LYS A 164 5.67 -2.93 -4.53
C LYS A 164 4.19 -2.62 -4.75
N ILE A 165 3.33 -3.65 -4.83
CA ILE A 165 1.89 -3.49 -4.96
C ILE A 165 1.21 -4.44 -3.98
N GLY A 166 0.20 -3.95 -3.26
CA GLY A 166 -0.68 -4.74 -2.43
C GLY A 166 -2.14 -4.50 -2.80
N VAL A 167 -2.91 -5.58 -2.86
CA VAL A 167 -4.33 -5.53 -3.20
C VAL A 167 -5.13 -6.32 -2.19
N LEU A 168 -6.26 -5.77 -1.76
CA LEU A 168 -7.32 -6.48 -1.07
C LEU A 168 -8.53 -6.59 -2.00
N VAL A 169 -9.20 -7.72 -1.98
CA VAL A 169 -10.46 -7.94 -2.69
C VAL A 169 -11.51 -8.44 -1.70
N ASP A 170 -12.63 -7.74 -1.66
CA ASP A 170 -13.81 -8.02 -0.88
C ASP A 170 -14.77 -8.86 -1.71
N VAL A 171 -15.08 -10.06 -1.22
CA VAL A 171 -15.92 -11.03 -1.92
C VAL A 171 -17.05 -11.49 -1.01
N GLU A 172 -18.27 -11.06 -1.32
CA GLU A 172 -19.50 -11.61 -0.74
C GLU A 172 -19.76 -12.97 -1.37
N THR A 173 -19.96 -14.01 -0.54
CA THR A 173 -20.25 -15.38 -1.00
C THR A 173 -20.90 -16.22 0.08
N ASP A 174 -21.81 -17.12 -0.31
CA ASP A 174 -22.43 -18.12 0.56
C ASP A 174 -21.61 -19.43 0.64
N VAL A 175 -20.53 -19.56 -0.12
CA VAL A 175 -19.63 -20.71 -0.13
C VAL A 175 -18.18 -20.25 -0.04
N VAL A 176 -17.47 -20.67 1.00
CA VAL A 176 -16.04 -20.43 1.15
C VAL A 176 -15.28 -21.73 0.96
N ASN A 177 -14.57 -21.86 -0.16
CA ASN A 177 -13.73 -22.99 -0.50
C ASN A 177 -12.48 -22.53 -1.27
N ASP A 178 -11.56 -23.44 -1.55
CA ASP A 178 -10.31 -23.14 -2.23
C ASP A 178 -10.50 -22.54 -3.62
N ALA A 179 -11.53 -22.98 -4.36
CA ALA A 179 -11.82 -22.45 -5.70
C ALA A 179 -12.28 -20.98 -5.65
N ILE A 180 -13.12 -20.63 -4.67
CA ILE A 180 -13.56 -19.23 -4.45
C ILE A 180 -12.38 -18.37 -3.99
N LYS A 181 -11.54 -18.88 -3.08
CA LYS A 181 -10.31 -18.17 -2.63
C LYS A 181 -9.34 -17.95 -3.77
N GLU A 182 -9.12 -18.95 -4.61
CA GLU A 182 -8.27 -18.84 -5.79
C GLU A 182 -8.83 -17.82 -6.80
N MET A 183 -10.14 -17.87 -7.08
CA MET A 183 -10.80 -16.89 -7.92
C MET A 183 -10.59 -15.47 -7.40
N ALA A 184 -10.84 -15.22 -6.11
CA ALA A 184 -10.63 -13.91 -5.49
C ALA A 184 -9.17 -13.45 -5.58
N LYS A 185 -8.21 -14.36 -5.38
CA LYS A 185 -6.78 -14.09 -5.56
C LYS A 185 -6.44 -13.73 -7.01
N ASN A 186 -7.04 -14.42 -7.99
CA ASN A 186 -6.86 -14.10 -9.41
C ASN A 186 -7.43 -12.71 -9.75
N VAL A 187 -8.57 -12.32 -9.15
CA VAL A 187 -9.12 -10.97 -9.26
C VAL A 187 -8.18 -9.92 -8.64
N ALA A 188 -7.57 -10.22 -7.49
CA ALA A 188 -6.56 -9.35 -6.88
C ALA A 188 -5.32 -9.20 -7.77
N MET A 189 -4.85 -10.28 -8.40
CA MET A 189 -3.75 -10.24 -9.38
C MET A 189 -4.10 -9.40 -10.60
N GLN A 190 -5.35 -9.50 -11.09
CA GLN A 190 -5.87 -8.64 -12.18
C GLN A 190 -5.79 -7.16 -11.80
N ALA A 191 -6.28 -6.78 -10.61
CA ALA A 191 -6.24 -5.41 -10.13
C ALA A 191 -4.80 -4.89 -9.94
N ALA A 192 -3.88 -5.76 -9.48
CA ALA A 192 -2.47 -5.41 -9.39
C ALA A 192 -1.87 -5.10 -10.77
N ALA A 193 -2.17 -5.92 -11.78
CA ALA A 193 -1.58 -5.85 -13.11
C ALA A 193 -2.13 -4.69 -13.95
N LEU A 194 -3.46 -4.50 -13.97
CA LEU A 194 -4.13 -3.58 -14.90
C LEU A 194 -4.61 -2.28 -14.24
N LYS A 195 -4.38 -2.09 -12.95
CA LYS A 195 -4.63 -0.84 -12.22
C LYS A 195 -6.01 -0.23 -12.49
N PRO A 196 -7.12 -0.97 -12.32
CA PRO A 196 -8.45 -0.41 -12.47
C PRO A 196 -8.69 0.71 -11.45
N GLN A 197 -9.61 1.62 -11.77
CA GLN A 197 -9.98 2.73 -10.89
C GLN A 197 -11.25 2.42 -10.08
N TYR A 198 -12.13 1.60 -10.65
CA TYR A 198 -13.43 1.24 -10.09
C TYR A 198 -13.61 -0.28 -10.10
N THR A 199 -14.41 -0.80 -9.18
CA THR A 199 -14.77 -2.23 -9.21
C THR A 199 -15.76 -2.48 -10.34
N THR A 200 -16.81 -1.65 -10.43
CA THR A 200 -17.89 -1.77 -11.42
C THR A 200 -18.21 -0.41 -12.05
N ARG A 201 -18.93 -0.43 -13.16
CA ARG A 201 -19.42 0.80 -13.80
C ARG A 201 -20.38 1.62 -12.95
N ALA A 202 -21.05 0.98 -11.98
CA ALA A 202 -21.98 1.68 -11.08
C ALA A 202 -21.29 2.68 -10.15
N GLU A 203 -19.98 2.52 -9.94
CA GLU A 203 -19.16 3.42 -9.13
C GLU A 203 -18.67 4.63 -9.90
N VAL A 204 -18.76 4.62 -11.23
CA VAL A 204 -18.28 5.72 -12.07
C VAL A 204 -19.28 6.87 -12.02
N ASP A 205 -18.79 8.05 -11.64
CA ASP A 205 -19.60 9.24 -11.52
C ASP A 205 -20.23 9.61 -12.88
N ALA A 206 -21.51 9.97 -12.85
CA ALA A 206 -22.24 10.44 -14.03
C ALA A 206 -21.63 11.74 -14.61
N ASP A 207 -21.11 12.61 -13.76
CA ASP A 207 -20.45 13.85 -14.16
C ASP A 207 -19.13 13.55 -14.90
N TYR A 208 -18.39 12.54 -14.45
CA TYR A 208 -17.20 12.03 -15.15
C TYR A 208 -17.58 11.60 -16.58
N ILE A 209 -18.59 10.74 -16.72
CA ILE A 209 -19.04 10.24 -18.02
C ILE A 209 -19.52 11.38 -18.93
N SER A 210 -20.23 12.36 -18.36
CA SER A 210 -20.72 13.54 -19.11
C SER A 210 -19.56 14.37 -19.64
N ARG A 211 -18.56 14.63 -18.78
CA ARG A 211 -17.36 15.39 -19.13
C ARG A 211 -16.54 14.69 -20.22
N GLU A 212 -16.34 13.37 -20.09
CA GLU A 212 -15.63 12.60 -21.13
C GLU A 212 -16.36 12.63 -22.48
N LYS A 213 -17.70 12.55 -22.49
CA LYS A 213 -18.50 12.71 -23.70
C LYS A 213 -18.29 14.07 -24.37
N GLU A 214 -18.24 15.14 -23.60
CA GLU A 214 -18.00 16.51 -24.13
C GLU A 214 -16.59 16.61 -24.73
N ILE A 215 -15.57 16.05 -24.06
CA ILE A 215 -14.19 16.03 -24.56
C ILE A 215 -14.11 15.23 -25.86
N LEU A 216 -14.71 14.05 -25.91
CA LEU A 216 -14.74 13.19 -27.11
C LEU A 216 -15.48 13.86 -28.26
N LEU A 217 -16.60 14.53 -27.99
CA LEU A 217 -17.32 15.30 -29.00
C LEU A 217 -16.45 16.43 -29.54
N ALA A 218 -15.77 17.20 -28.70
CA ALA A 218 -14.86 18.26 -29.13
C ALA A 218 -13.72 17.72 -29.98
N GLN A 219 -13.13 16.57 -29.62
CA GLN A 219 -12.11 15.90 -30.44
C GLN A 219 -12.63 15.49 -31.82
N ILE A 220 -13.84 14.91 -31.90
CA ILE A 220 -14.47 14.51 -33.17
C ILE A 220 -14.75 15.74 -34.01
N MET A 221 -15.27 16.82 -33.42
CA MET A 221 -15.59 18.06 -34.16
C MET A 221 -14.35 18.78 -34.68
N ASN A 222 -13.19 18.59 -34.04
CA ASN A 222 -11.91 19.12 -34.53
C ASN A 222 -11.26 18.28 -35.63
N ASP A 223 -11.75 17.07 -35.90
CA ASP A 223 -11.28 16.25 -37.01
C ASP A 223 -12.11 16.54 -38.27
N PRO A 224 -11.49 17.05 -39.39
CA PRO A 224 -12.20 17.41 -40.60
C PRO A 224 -12.96 16.26 -41.28
N LYS A 225 -12.55 15.00 -41.05
CA LYS A 225 -13.21 13.81 -41.63
C LYS A 225 -14.32 13.30 -40.73
N GLU A 226 -14.11 13.35 -39.41
CA GLU A 226 -15.07 12.83 -38.45
C GLU A 226 -16.23 13.81 -38.21
N SER A 227 -15.98 15.12 -38.20
CA SER A 227 -16.98 16.17 -37.99
C SER A 227 -18.07 16.22 -39.05
N GLN A 228 -17.82 15.69 -40.24
CA GLN A 228 -18.80 15.64 -41.36
C GLN A 228 -19.73 14.43 -41.32
N LYS A 229 -19.55 13.52 -40.34
CA LYS A 229 -20.40 12.33 -40.18
C LYS A 229 -21.79 12.70 -39.67
N PRO A 230 -22.84 11.93 -40.01
CA PRO A 230 -24.15 12.12 -39.42
C PRO A 230 -24.13 12.03 -37.88
N GLN A 231 -24.96 12.83 -37.20
CA GLN A 231 -25.00 12.91 -35.72
C GLN A 231 -25.11 11.52 -35.07
N LYS A 232 -25.97 10.64 -35.59
CA LYS A 232 -26.14 9.26 -35.12
C LYS A 232 -24.83 8.45 -35.14
N VAL A 233 -23.96 8.71 -36.12
CA VAL A 233 -22.64 8.05 -36.22
C VAL A 233 -21.70 8.64 -35.20
N ILE A 234 -21.71 9.97 -35.00
CA ILE A 234 -20.92 10.66 -33.99
C ILE A 234 -21.29 10.14 -32.58
N ASP A 235 -22.59 10.06 -32.28
CA ASP A 235 -23.08 9.52 -30.98
C ASP A 235 -22.63 8.07 -30.78
N GLY A 236 -22.68 7.26 -31.85
CA GLY A 236 -22.19 5.89 -31.82
C GLY A 236 -20.68 5.81 -31.57
N MET A 237 -19.89 6.71 -32.11
CA MET A 237 -18.45 6.79 -31.89
C MET A 237 -18.13 7.20 -30.47
N ILE A 238 -18.83 8.21 -29.91
CA ILE A 238 -18.65 8.63 -28.50
C ILE A 238 -18.97 7.49 -27.56
N ASN A 239 -20.14 6.85 -27.74
CA ASN A 239 -20.53 5.72 -26.90
C ASN A 239 -19.56 4.53 -27.03
N GLY A 240 -19.02 4.28 -28.22
CA GLY A 240 -18.01 3.24 -28.42
C GLY A 240 -16.70 3.53 -27.68
N ARG A 241 -16.22 4.79 -27.72
CA ARG A 241 -15.00 5.22 -27.00
C ARG A 241 -15.21 5.17 -25.49
N ILE A 242 -16.33 5.69 -24.96
CA ILE A 242 -16.69 5.59 -23.54
C ILE A 242 -16.76 4.13 -23.07
N ASN A 243 -17.41 3.26 -23.84
CA ASN A 243 -17.48 1.84 -23.49
C ASN A 243 -16.10 1.17 -23.46
N LYS A 244 -15.20 1.56 -24.37
CA LYS A 244 -13.83 1.06 -24.35
C LYS A 244 -13.08 1.53 -23.10
N GLU A 245 -13.19 2.80 -22.76
CA GLU A 245 -12.60 3.38 -21.56
C GLU A 245 -13.12 2.71 -20.28
N LEU A 246 -14.44 2.57 -20.13
CA LEU A 246 -15.06 1.89 -18.99
C LEU A 246 -14.58 0.44 -18.85
N LYS A 247 -14.31 -0.25 -19.98
CA LYS A 247 -13.70 -1.59 -19.93
C LYS A 247 -12.27 -1.60 -19.40
N GLU A 248 -11.54 -0.50 -19.55
CA GLU A 248 -10.17 -0.40 -19.07
C GLU A 248 -10.12 -0.02 -17.59
N ILE A 249 -11.00 0.90 -17.16
CA ILE A 249 -10.97 1.45 -15.78
C ILE A 249 -11.83 0.68 -14.78
N CYS A 250 -12.80 -0.14 -15.20
CA CYS A 250 -13.65 -0.94 -14.33
C CYS A 250 -13.15 -2.39 -14.25
N LEU A 251 -12.74 -2.84 -13.07
CA LEU A 251 -12.15 -4.17 -12.84
C LEU A 251 -12.99 -5.30 -13.43
N MET A 252 -14.31 -5.31 -13.15
CA MET A 252 -15.20 -6.39 -13.57
C MET A 252 -15.45 -6.45 -15.08
N ASP A 253 -15.20 -5.34 -15.79
CA ASP A 253 -15.34 -5.25 -17.25
C ASP A 253 -14.02 -5.52 -18.02
N GLN A 254 -12.88 -5.48 -17.32
CA GLN A 254 -11.58 -5.76 -17.94
C GLN A 254 -11.54 -7.17 -18.53
N THR A 255 -10.80 -7.34 -19.61
CA THR A 255 -10.46 -8.67 -20.09
C THR A 255 -9.55 -9.36 -19.07
N TYR A 256 -9.95 -10.54 -18.64
CA TYR A 256 -9.20 -11.32 -17.63
C TYR A 256 -7.83 -11.72 -18.19
N VAL A 257 -6.76 -11.36 -17.47
CA VAL A 257 -5.37 -11.56 -17.95
C VAL A 257 -4.98 -13.02 -18.16
N LYS A 258 -5.69 -13.97 -17.50
CA LYS A 258 -5.49 -15.41 -17.67
C LYS A 258 -6.55 -16.05 -18.57
N ALA A 259 -7.36 -15.27 -19.28
CA ALA A 259 -8.38 -15.81 -20.18
C ALA A 259 -7.71 -16.57 -21.34
N GLU A 260 -8.04 -17.84 -21.51
CA GLU A 260 -7.49 -18.69 -22.59
C GLU A 260 -7.89 -18.19 -23.98
N ASP A 261 -9.10 -17.65 -24.12
CA ASP A 261 -9.63 -17.09 -25.36
C ASP A 261 -9.23 -15.62 -25.61
N GLY A 262 -8.57 -14.98 -24.62
CA GLY A 262 -8.21 -13.56 -24.64
C GLY A 262 -9.40 -12.61 -24.69
N LYS A 263 -10.63 -13.07 -24.36
CA LYS A 263 -11.87 -12.28 -24.48
C LYS A 263 -12.73 -12.32 -23.23
N GLN A 264 -12.62 -13.36 -22.40
CA GLN A 264 -13.39 -13.50 -21.17
C GLN A 264 -13.17 -12.29 -20.28
N SER A 265 -14.24 -11.66 -19.80
CA SER A 265 -14.15 -10.59 -18.81
C SER A 265 -13.92 -11.14 -17.42
N VAL A 266 -13.44 -10.31 -16.48
CA VAL A 266 -13.32 -10.68 -15.06
C VAL A 266 -14.69 -11.09 -14.51
N SER A 267 -15.77 -10.35 -14.83
CA SER A 267 -17.13 -10.71 -14.42
C SER A 267 -17.58 -12.09 -14.95
N ALA A 268 -17.25 -12.42 -16.20
CA ALA A 268 -17.55 -13.72 -16.76
C ALA A 268 -16.76 -14.85 -16.10
N TYR A 269 -15.50 -14.60 -15.76
CA TYR A 269 -14.67 -15.54 -14.99
C TYR A 269 -15.25 -15.79 -13.58
N VAL A 270 -15.59 -14.73 -12.85
CA VAL A 270 -16.22 -14.84 -11.53
C VAL A 270 -17.53 -15.61 -11.59
N ALA A 271 -18.39 -15.30 -12.58
CA ALA A 271 -19.66 -16.01 -12.78
C ALA A 271 -19.48 -17.49 -13.14
N GLN A 272 -18.44 -17.83 -13.90
CA GLN A 272 -18.08 -19.21 -14.22
C GLN A 272 -17.73 -19.99 -12.94
N VAL A 273 -16.79 -19.45 -12.13
CA VAL A 273 -16.37 -20.12 -10.88
C VAL A 273 -17.55 -20.24 -9.89
N ALA A 274 -18.37 -19.21 -9.77
CA ALA A 274 -19.57 -19.23 -8.95
C ALA A 274 -20.52 -20.37 -9.37
N LYS A 275 -20.78 -20.53 -10.67
CA LYS A 275 -21.63 -21.59 -11.22
C LYS A 275 -21.03 -22.98 -10.98
N GLU A 276 -19.75 -23.16 -11.20
CA GLU A 276 -19.04 -24.44 -11.00
C GLU A 276 -19.07 -24.91 -9.54
N ASN A 277 -19.15 -23.95 -8.59
CA ASN A 277 -19.20 -24.21 -7.16
C ASN A 277 -20.63 -24.11 -6.55
N ASN A 278 -21.65 -23.92 -7.37
CA ASN A 278 -23.04 -23.66 -6.91
C ASN A 278 -23.11 -22.54 -5.86
N ALA A 279 -22.27 -21.52 -5.98
CA ALA A 279 -22.14 -20.42 -5.05
C ALA A 279 -22.77 -19.14 -5.62
N LYS A 280 -23.21 -18.26 -4.71
CA LYS A 280 -23.47 -16.86 -5.03
C LYS A 280 -22.21 -16.07 -4.73
N VAL A 281 -21.70 -15.37 -5.71
CA VAL A 281 -20.45 -14.64 -5.56
C VAL A 281 -20.59 -13.22 -6.13
N ALA A 282 -20.20 -12.23 -5.34
CA ALA A 282 -20.10 -10.85 -5.76
C ALA A 282 -18.76 -10.24 -5.30
N VAL A 283 -17.99 -9.68 -6.23
CA VAL A 283 -16.85 -8.84 -5.90
C VAL A 283 -17.41 -7.47 -5.56
N LYS A 284 -17.33 -7.06 -4.29
CA LYS A 284 -17.93 -5.81 -3.78
C LYS A 284 -17.03 -4.61 -4.02
N LYS A 285 -15.76 -4.78 -3.71
CA LYS A 285 -14.72 -3.74 -3.92
C LYS A 285 -13.32 -4.34 -3.93
N PHE A 286 -12.39 -3.56 -4.37
CA PHE A 286 -10.96 -3.79 -4.16
C PHE A 286 -10.30 -2.55 -3.57
N VAL A 287 -9.16 -2.75 -2.91
CA VAL A 287 -8.24 -1.70 -2.52
C VAL A 287 -6.87 -2.05 -3.07
N ARG A 288 -6.25 -1.12 -3.78
CA ARG A 288 -4.91 -1.29 -4.36
C ARG A 288 -4.00 -0.17 -3.90
N PHE A 289 -2.88 -0.52 -3.30
CA PHE A 289 -1.80 0.41 -3.02
C PHE A 289 -0.57 0.04 -3.86
N GLU A 290 0.11 1.08 -4.33
CA GLU A 290 1.42 0.96 -4.97
C GLU A 290 2.39 1.85 -4.22
N THR A 291 3.56 1.32 -3.89
CA THR A 291 4.59 2.04 -3.13
C THR A 291 4.98 3.33 -3.85
N GLY A 292 4.94 4.44 -3.12
CA GLY A 292 5.32 5.76 -3.63
C GLY A 292 4.37 6.35 -4.68
N GLU A 293 3.18 5.78 -4.86
CA GLU A 293 2.20 6.28 -5.82
C GLU A 293 1.80 7.73 -5.50
N GLY A 294 1.93 8.63 -6.50
CA GLY A 294 1.62 10.05 -6.34
C GLY A 294 2.61 10.85 -5.49
N MET A 295 3.73 10.24 -5.07
CA MET A 295 4.81 10.95 -4.36
C MET A 295 5.82 11.51 -5.34
N GLU A 296 6.47 12.61 -4.94
CA GLU A 296 7.66 13.09 -5.61
C GLU A 296 8.78 12.04 -5.51
N LYS A 297 9.36 11.68 -6.65
CA LYS A 297 10.51 10.76 -6.69
C LYS A 297 11.80 11.58 -6.78
N LYS A 298 12.82 11.11 -6.07
CA LYS A 298 14.16 11.67 -6.23
C LYS A 298 14.63 11.39 -7.66
N GLU A 299 14.89 12.44 -8.44
CA GLU A 299 15.55 12.26 -9.74
C GLU A 299 16.99 11.82 -9.47
N GLU A 300 17.29 10.58 -9.76
CA GLU A 300 18.64 10.06 -9.76
C GLU A 300 19.29 10.43 -11.09
N ASP A 301 19.98 11.56 -11.13
CA ASP A 301 20.92 11.86 -12.22
C ASP A 301 22.21 11.07 -12.00
N PHE A 302 22.16 9.81 -12.42
CA PHE A 302 23.28 8.88 -12.32
C PHE A 302 24.55 9.43 -13.00
N ALA A 303 24.40 10.21 -14.07
CA ALA A 303 25.51 10.85 -14.77
C ALA A 303 26.17 11.94 -13.93
N ALA A 304 25.37 12.75 -13.21
CA ALA A 304 25.88 13.77 -12.30
C ALA A 304 26.52 13.17 -11.04
N GLU A 305 26.00 12.03 -10.56
CA GLU A 305 26.55 11.33 -9.39
C GLU A 305 27.87 10.65 -9.70
N VAL A 306 28.00 10.01 -10.86
CA VAL A 306 29.26 9.44 -11.37
C VAL A 306 30.28 10.57 -11.61
N ALA A 307 29.89 11.70 -12.21
CA ALA A 307 30.77 12.86 -12.42
C ALA A 307 31.26 13.46 -11.10
N LYS A 308 30.42 13.48 -10.06
CA LYS A 308 30.85 13.91 -8.70
C LYS A 308 31.85 12.95 -8.09
N GLN A 309 31.69 11.65 -8.24
CA GLN A 309 32.60 10.64 -7.71
C GLN A 309 33.95 10.61 -8.49
N MET A 310 33.93 10.92 -9.78
CA MET A 310 35.17 10.98 -10.59
C MET A 310 35.99 12.26 -10.34
N ASN A 311 35.36 13.30 -9.76
CA ASN A 311 36.02 14.59 -9.47
C ASN A 311 36.32 14.79 -7.97
N ALA A 312 36.09 13.79 -7.12
CA ALA A 312 36.39 13.76 -5.69
C ALA A 312 37.62 12.90 -5.41
#